data_6bf94d3dfc590845f14564d1471d1ff9
#
_entry.id   6bf94d3dfc590845f14564d1471d1ff9
#
_cell.length_a   1.000
_cell.length_b   1.000
_cell.length_c   1.000
_cell.angle_alpha   90.00
_cell.angle_beta   90.00
_cell.angle_gamma   90.00
#
_symmetry.space_group_name_H-M   'P 1'
#
loop_
_entity.id
_entity.type
_entity.pdbx_description
1 polymer ?
#
loop_
_entity_poly.entity_id
_entity_poly.type
_entity_poly.pdbx_seq_one_letter_code
_entity_poly.pdbx_strand_id
1 'polypeptide(L)'
;MLSHRLENGVLVLTVEDAPGLREQNLAALISDLVHVHDPTPAVVVLGTVVPDEVIEAVVEAYRRCRRSDVLISVATPSAPARRTLQAQAAAQGGGLVVHARVDTAVRTADATAA
;
A
#
# COMPACT_ATOMS: atom_id res chain seq x y z
N MET A 1 3.45 -4.62 12.93
CA MET A 1 4.53 -3.61 12.88
C MET A 1 4.74 -3.16 11.44
N LEU A 2 4.96 -1.89 11.26
CA LEU A 2 5.21 -1.31 9.93
C LEU A 2 6.70 -1.00 9.81
N SER A 3 7.35 -1.57 8.79
CA SER A 3 8.74 -1.27 8.47
C SER A 3 8.84 -0.69 7.08
N HIS A 4 9.92 0.01 6.77
CA HIS A 4 10.10 0.61 5.45
C HIS A 4 11.55 0.54 5.00
N ARG A 5 11.73 0.55 3.69
CA ARG A 5 13.04 0.64 3.04
C ARG A 5 12.90 1.29 1.67
N LEU A 6 13.99 1.78 1.13
CA LEU A 6 14.04 2.25 -0.26
C LEU A 6 14.70 1.19 -1.12
N GLU A 7 14.07 0.87 -2.25
CA GLU A 7 14.56 -0.13 -3.19
C GLU A 7 14.33 0.38 -4.61
N ASN A 8 15.41 0.57 -5.36
CA ASN A 8 15.36 1.07 -6.74
C ASN A 8 14.56 2.37 -6.90
N GLY A 9 14.66 3.28 -5.93
CA GLY A 9 13.92 4.53 -5.97
C GLY A 9 12.45 4.40 -5.59
N VAL A 10 12.06 3.27 -5.00
CA VAL A 10 10.68 3.01 -4.55
C VAL A 10 10.68 2.80 -3.06
N LEU A 11 9.74 3.44 -2.36
CA LEU A 11 9.54 3.22 -0.94
C LEU A 11 8.73 1.94 -0.74
N VAL A 12 9.32 0.96 -0.07
CA VAL A 12 8.66 -0.32 0.22
C VAL A 12 8.24 -0.33 1.69
N LEU A 13 6.93 -0.37 1.93
CA LEU A 13 6.34 -0.42 3.26
C LEU A 13 5.84 -1.83 3.53
N THR A 14 6.41 -2.51 4.51
CA THR A 14 6.01 -3.87 4.87
C THR A 14 5.15 -3.83 6.12
N VAL A 15 3.93 -4.32 6.00
CA VAL A 15 3.01 -4.45 7.12
C VAL A 15 3.12 -5.88 7.65
N GLU A 16 3.67 -6.03 8.84
CA GLU A 16 3.76 -7.29 9.52
C GLU A 16 2.61 -7.41 10.53
N ASP A 17 2.22 -8.66 10.81
CA ASP A 17 1.16 -8.94 11.76
C ASP A 17 1.54 -8.34 13.12
N ALA A 18 0.77 -7.35 13.55
CA ALA A 18 1.00 -6.65 14.80
C ALA A 18 -0.30 -6.59 15.59
N PRO A 19 -0.48 -7.48 16.56
CA PRO A 19 -1.65 -7.42 17.41
C PRO A 19 -1.78 -6.05 18.08
N GLY A 20 -2.93 -5.41 17.94
CA GLY A 20 -3.20 -4.12 18.53
C GLY A 20 -3.02 -2.91 17.64
N LEU A 21 -2.57 -3.08 16.38
CA LEU A 21 -2.61 -1.98 15.43
C LEU A 21 -4.06 -1.68 15.05
N ARG A 22 -4.49 -0.48 15.36
CA ARG A 22 -5.81 -0.02 14.96
C ARG A 22 -5.77 0.47 13.53
N GLU A 23 -6.87 0.29 12.82
CA GLU A 23 -7.02 0.73 11.43
C GLU A 23 -6.57 2.18 11.21
N GLN A 24 -7.03 3.09 12.05
CA GLN A 24 -6.72 4.52 11.92
C GLN A 24 -5.24 4.81 12.08
N ASN A 25 -4.59 4.11 13.02
CA ASN A 25 -3.15 4.29 13.25
C ASN A 25 -2.35 3.80 12.05
N LEU A 26 -2.71 2.66 11.49
CA LEU A 26 -2.00 2.11 10.33
C LEU A 26 -2.15 2.99 9.11
N ALA A 27 -3.36 3.47 8.84
CA ALA A 27 -3.60 4.37 7.71
C ALA A 27 -2.77 5.65 7.83
N ALA A 28 -2.73 6.24 9.01
CA ALA A 28 -1.94 7.44 9.28
C ALA A 28 -0.45 7.17 9.13
N LEU A 29 0.05 6.05 9.65
CA LEU A 29 1.46 5.69 9.55
C LEU A 29 1.89 5.50 8.10
N ILE A 30 1.09 4.80 7.30
CA ILE A 30 1.37 4.61 5.87
C ILE A 30 1.38 5.98 5.16
N SER A 31 0.35 6.77 5.36
CA SER A 31 0.21 8.07 4.73
C SER A 31 1.37 9.00 5.10
N ASP A 32 1.74 9.04 6.36
CA ASP A 32 2.82 9.91 6.84
C ASP A 32 4.16 9.50 6.22
N LEU A 33 4.48 8.20 6.19
CA LEU A 33 5.71 7.72 5.58
C LEU A 33 5.77 8.02 4.09
N VAL A 34 4.66 7.85 3.38
CA VAL A 34 4.58 8.14 1.95
C VAL A 34 4.82 9.63 1.71
N HIS A 35 4.23 10.50 2.52
CA HIS A 35 4.39 11.95 2.35
C HIS A 35 5.80 12.44 2.71
N VAL A 36 6.43 11.82 3.71
CA VAL A 36 7.82 12.14 4.07
C VAL A 36 8.78 11.87 2.89
N HIS A 37 8.49 10.86 2.08
CA HIS A 37 9.31 10.47 0.94
C HIS A 37 8.78 10.96 -0.41
N ASP A 38 7.76 11.80 -0.42
CA ASP A 38 7.20 12.38 -1.65
C ASP A 38 8.32 13.12 -2.43
N PRO A 39 8.43 12.98 -3.76
CA PRO A 39 7.51 12.29 -4.70
C PRO A 39 7.83 10.82 -4.98
N THR A 40 8.58 10.16 -4.12
CA THR A 40 8.95 8.75 -4.31
C THR A 40 7.69 7.88 -4.29
N PRO A 41 7.49 7.01 -5.32
CA PRO A 41 6.36 6.09 -5.31
C PRO A 41 6.49 5.05 -4.21
N ALA A 42 5.38 4.55 -3.70
CA ALA A 42 5.35 3.62 -2.59
C ALA A 42 4.65 2.31 -2.97
N VAL A 43 5.16 1.21 -2.42
CA VAL A 43 4.54 -0.11 -2.49
C VAL A 43 4.29 -0.60 -1.07
N VAL A 44 3.04 -0.93 -0.77
CA VAL A 44 2.66 -1.50 0.53
C VAL A 44 2.66 -3.03 0.39
N VAL A 45 3.47 -3.69 1.19
CA VAL A 45 3.62 -5.15 1.14
C VAL A 45 2.81 -5.78 2.27
N LEU A 46 1.92 -6.69 1.92
CA LEU A 46 1.08 -7.43 2.86
C LEU A 46 1.41 -8.91 2.80
N GLY A 47 1.11 -9.64 3.87
CA GLY A 47 1.39 -11.07 3.96
C GLY A 47 0.33 -11.95 3.30
N THR A 48 0.38 -13.26 3.59
CA THR A 48 -0.54 -14.25 3.04
C THR A 48 -1.91 -14.21 3.70
N VAL A 49 -1.97 -13.76 4.94
CA VAL A 49 -3.22 -13.57 5.67
C VAL A 49 -3.35 -12.08 5.98
N VAL A 50 -4.37 -11.47 5.42
CA VAL A 50 -4.59 -10.02 5.56
C VAL A 50 -5.92 -9.78 6.25
N PRO A 51 -5.92 -9.33 7.51
CA PRO A 51 -7.16 -8.99 8.21
C PRO A 51 -7.92 -7.86 7.51
N ASP A 52 -9.23 -7.86 7.64
CA ASP A 52 -10.06 -6.82 7.04
C ASP A 52 -9.67 -5.42 7.52
N GLU A 53 -9.26 -5.29 8.76
CA GLU A 53 -8.80 -4.03 9.34
C GLU A 53 -7.59 -3.48 8.60
N VAL A 54 -6.68 -4.35 8.20
CA VAL A 54 -5.50 -3.96 7.42
C VAL A 54 -5.91 -3.53 6.02
N ILE A 55 -6.82 -4.26 5.38
CA ILE A 55 -7.34 -3.88 4.06
C ILE A 55 -7.96 -2.49 4.11
N GLU A 56 -8.82 -2.23 5.08
CA GLU A 56 -9.47 -0.94 5.23
C GLU A 56 -8.46 0.19 5.47
N ALA A 57 -7.44 -0.08 6.28
CA ALA A 57 -6.38 0.91 6.54
C ALA A 57 -5.59 1.24 5.28
N VAL A 58 -5.27 0.22 4.47
CA VAL A 58 -4.54 0.42 3.22
C VAL A 58 -5.37 1.22 2.22
N VAL A 59 -6.65 0.91 2.09
CA VAL A 59 -7.56 1.66 1.20
C VAL A 59 -7.69 3.11 1.65
N GLU A 60 -7.77 3.36 2.95
CA GLU A 60 -7.82 4.72 3.49
C GLU A 60 -6.52 5.48 3.21
N ALA A 61 -5.37 4.83 3.39
CA ALA A 61 -4.09 5.43 3.06
C ALA A 61 -3.98 5.75 1.57
N TYR A 62 -4.44 4.85 0.72
CA TYR A 62 -4.50 5.06 -0.73
C TYR A 62 -5.34 6.30 -1.07
N ARG A 63 -6.51 6.43 -0.45
CA ARG A 63 -7.40 7.57 -0.68
C ARG A 63 -6.74 8.88 -0.31
N ARG A 64 -6.01 8.91 0.82
CA ARG A 64 -5.26 10.10 1.25
C ARG A 64 -4.14 10.44 0.29
N CYS A 65 -3.42 9.44 -0.20
CA CYS A 65 -2.33 9.63 -1.15
C CYS A 65 -2.83 10.14 -2.50
N ARG A 66 -3.99 9.70 -2.95
CA ARG A 66 -4.59 10.19 -4.20
C ARG A 66 -4.84 11.70 -4.17
N ARG A 67 -5.24 12.23 -3.03
CA ARG A 67 -5.49 13.67 -2.89
C ARG A 67 -4.22 14.50 -3.06
N SER A 68 -3.07 13.89 -2.82
CA SER A 68 -1.77 14.54 -2.90
C SER A 68 -0.98 14.14 -4.15
N ASP A 69 -1.59 13.42 -5.09
CA ASP A 69 -0.96 12.90 -6.31
C ASP A 69 0.27 12.02 -6.04
N VAL A 70 0.27 11.31 -4.92
CA VAL A 70 1.34 10.38 -4.59
C VAL A 70 0.96 8.97 -5.05
N LEU A 71 1.87 8.33 -5.80
CA LEU A 71 1.65 6.98 -6.30
C LEU A 71 1.82 5.95 -5.19
N ILE A 72 0.80 5.12 -4.99
CA ILE A 72 0.84 4.02 -4.05
C ILE A 72 0.24 2.78 -4.72
N SER A 73 0.89 1.63 -4.52
CA SER A 73 0.39 0.33 -4.97
C SER A 73 0.55 -0.67 -3.84
N VAL A 74 -0.01 -1.87 -4.03
CA VAL A 74 0.00 -2.91 -3.01
C VAL A 74 0.53 -4.20 -3.61
N ALA A 75 1.28 -4.96 -2.83
CA ALA A 75 1.74 -6.30 -3.20
C ALA A 75 1.35 -7.27 -2.10
N THR A 76 0.63 -8.32 -2.45
CA THR A 76 0.25 -9.39 -1.54
C THR A 76 0.06 -10.70 -2.30
N PRO A 77 0.51 -11.85 -1.77
CA PRO A 77 0.25 -13.14 -2.38
C PRO A 77 -1.19 -13.62 -2.16
N SER A 78 -1.96 -12.97 -1.30
CA SER A 78 -3.34 -13.35 -1.00
C SER A 78 -4.29 -12.91 -2.11
N ALA A 79 -4.82 -13.86 -2.89
CA ALA A 79 -5.80 -13.58 -3.93
C ALA A 79 -7.09 -12.96 -3.38
N PRO A 80 -7.66 -13.46 -2.28
CA PRO A 80 -8.83 -12.81 -1.67
C PRO A 80 -8.56 -11.35 -1.27
N ALA A 81 -7.40 -11.08 -0.70
CA ALA A 81 -7.04 -9.72 -0.31
C ALA A 81 -6.91 -8.81 -1.52
N ARG A 82 -6.31 -9.29 -2.61
CA ARG A 82 -6.20 -8.50 -3.85
C ARG A 82 -7.58 -8.12 -4.39
N ARG A 83 -8.51 -9.09 -4.42
CA ARG A 83 -9.88 -8.82 -4.90
C ARG A 83 -10.59 -7.80 -4.03
N THR A 84 -10.48 -7.93 -2.71
CA THR A 84 -11.13 -7.01 -1.78
C THR A 84 -10.54 -5.60 -1.89
N LEU A 85 -9.22 -5.48 -1.97
CA LEU A 85 -8.55 -4.18 -2.14
C LEU A 85 -9.01 -3.49 -3.42
N GLN A 86 -9.05 -4.21 -4.52
CA GLN A 86 -9.46 -3.65 -5.80
C GLN A 86 -10.92 -3.24 -5.78
N ALA A 87 -11.80 -4.05 -5.18
CA ALA A 87 -13.21 -3.74 -5.09
C ALA A 87 -13.48 -2.50 -4.22
N GLN A 88 -12.82 -2.40 -3.08
CA GLN A 88 -13.00 -1.25 -2.20
C GLN A 88 -12.45 0.04 -2.81
N ALA A 89 -11.30 -0.04 -3.47
CA ALA A 89 -10.73 1.12 -4.15
C ALA A 89 -11.61 1.58 -5.31
N ALA A 90 -12.17 0.65 -6.08
CA ALA A 90 -13.09 0.96 -7.17
C ALA A 90 -14.37 1.63 -6.67
N ALA A 91 -14.89 1.19 -5.52
CA ALA A 91 -16.08 1.79 -4.91
C ALA A 91 -15.86 3.25 -4.52
N GLN A 92 -14.61 3.66 -4.34
CA GLN A 92 -14.26 5.04 -4.03
C GLN A 92 -13.81 5.83 -5.25
N GLY A 93 -14.07 5.32 -6.44
CA GLY A 93 -13.75 6.01 -7.69
C GLY A 93 -12.29 5.93 -8.10
N GLY A 94 -11.51 5.06 -7.49
CA GLY A 94 -10.09 4.92 -7.76
C GLY A 94 -9.73 3.58 -8.37
N GLY A 95 -8.53 3.50 -8.96
CA GLY A 95 -7.96 2.27 -9.49
C GLY A 95 -6.66 1.94 -8.76
N LEU A 96 -6.76 1.29 -7.61
CA LEU A 96 -5.58 0.85 -6.89
C LEU A 96 -4.95 -0.33 -7.63
N VAL A 97 -3.65 -0.23 -7.91
CA VAL A 97 -2.90 -1.31 -8.56
C VAL A 97 -2.45 -2.29 -7.48
N VAL A 98 -2.80 -3.55 -7.67
CA VAL A 98 -2.48 -4.61 -6.71
C VAL A 98 -1.72 -5.72 -7.43
N HIS A 99 -0.54 -6.06 -6.93
CA HIS A 99 0.32 -7.09 -7.49
C HIS A 99 0.36 -8.32 -6.58
N ALA A 100 0.66 -9.47 -7.18
CA ALA A 100 0.87 -10.71 -6.43
C ALA A 100 2.28 -10.82 -5.85
N ARG A 101 3.25 -10.07 -6.42
CA ARG A 101 4.66 -10.16 -6.04
C ARG A 101 5.26 -8.79 -5.81
N VAL A 102 6.14 -8.71 -4.82
CA VAL A 102 6.82 -7.46 -4.45
C VAL A 102 7.73 -6.98 -5.57
N ASP A 103 8.52 -7.86 -6.17
CA ASP A 103 9.45 -7.51 -7.24
C ASP A 103 8.74 -6.89 -8.45
N THR A 104 7.59 -7.44 -8.82
CA THR A 104 6.77 -6.90 -9.90
C THR A 104 6.23 -5.51 -9.53
N ALA A 105 5.76 -5.34 -8.30
CA ALA A 105 5.25 -4.06 -7.83
C ALA A 105 6.33 -2.97 -7.84
N VAL A 106 7.52 -3.30 -7.36
CA VAL A 106 8.64 -2.36 -7.32
C VAL A 106 9.06 -1.94 -8.73
N ARG A 107 9.18 -2.90 -9.66
CA ARG A 107 9.54 -2.59 -11.04
C ARG A 107 8.50 -1.72 -11.73
N THR A 108 7.22 -2.01 -11.51
CA THR A 108 6.14 -1.22 -12.10
C THR A 108 6.13 0.19 -11.54
N ALA A 109 6.32 0.35 -10.24
CA ALA A 109 6.38 1.66 -9.61
C ALA A 109 7.57 2.48 -10.11
N ASP A 110 8.74 1.86 -10.23
CA ASP A 110 9.96 2.51 -10.74
C ASP A 110 9.75 2.96 -12.19
N ALA A 111 9.19 2.10 -13.03
CA ALA A 111 8.92 2.43 -14.43
C ALA A 111 7.89 3.56 -14.56
N THR A 112 6.87 3.59 -13.71
CA THR A 112 5.84 4.63 -13.72
C THR A 112 6.39 5.98 -13.26
N ALA A 113 7.31 5.96 -12.30
CA ALA A 113 7.92 7.18 -11.78
C ALA A 113 8.99 7.76 -12.73
N ALA A 114 9.54 6.92 -13.59
CA ALA A 114 10.50 7.36 -14.58
C ALA A 114 9.80 8.07 -15.74
#